data_a593b6d44ef9ae974f016cdfb1206b09
#
_entry.id   a593b6d44ef9ae974f016cdfb1206b09
#
_cell.length_a   1.000
_cell.length_b   1.000
_cell.length_c   1.000
_cell.angle_alpha   90.00
_cell.angle_beta   90.00
_cell.angle_gamma   90.00
#
_symmetry.space_group_name_H-M   'P 1'
#
loop_
_entity.id
_entity.type
_entity.pdbx_description
1 polymer ?
#
loop_
_entity_poly.entity_id
_entity_poly.type
_entity_poly.pdbx_seq_one_letter_code
_entity_poly.pdbx_strand_id
1 'polypeptide(L)'
;MPFVSITRLRVRSWRYLPAFFVSALRSAFQARRAEGNLAFSLLRDARNTFWTRSVWTDEAAMTAFMTSGAHRAAMPKLLEWCDEAAVAHWTQDSDREPDWDEAHRRMRREGRASKVNHPSEAHRRFDVPAPRVGRGGNPRLR
;
A
#
# COMPACT_ATOMS: atom_id res chain seq x y z
N MET A 1 15.20 6.08 13.37
CA MET A 1 13.87 6.71 13.36
C MET A 1 12.90 5.82 12.60
N PRO A 2 11.67 5.73 13.06
CA PRO A 2 10.67 4.93 12.36
C PRO A 2 10.50 5.37 10.90
N PHE A 3 10.27 4.40 10.05
CA PHE A 3 10.11 4.59 8.61
C PHE A 3 8.70 4.18 8.22
N VAL A 4 8.00 5.03 7.47
CA VAL A 4 6.61 4.79 7.07
C VAL A 4 6.55 4.52 5.58
N SER A 5 5.76 3.53 5.21
CA SER A 5 5.50 3.18 3.82
C SER A 5 3.99 3.18 3.59
N ILE A 6 3.55 3.95 2.61
CA ILE A 6 2.16 3.99 2.16
C ILE A 6 2.13 3.52 0.71
N THR A 7 1.23 2.60 0.42
CA THR A 7 1.04 2.10 -0.93
C THR A 7 -0.44 2.20 -1.28
N ARG A 8 -0.73 2.64 -2.50
CA ARG A 8 -2.09 2.65 -3.04
C ARG A 8 -2.09 1.86 -4.34
N LEU A 9 -2.98 0.86 -4.42
CA LEU A 9 -3.10 -0.01 -5.58
C LEU A 9 -4.56 -0.06 -6.01
N ARG A 10 -4.82 0.06 -7.31
CA ARG A 10 -6.14 -0.18 -7.87
C ARG A 10 -6.07 -1.39 -8.80
N VAL A 11 -6.90 -2.39 -8.49
CA VAL A 11 -7.00 -3.61 -9.31
C VAL A 11 -7.86 -3.29 -10.51
N ARG A 12 -7.34 -3.52 -11.72
CA ARG A 12 -7.97 -3.07 -12.97
C ARG A 12 -9.18 -3.89 -13.41
N SER A 13 -9.39 -5.08 -12.82
CA SER A 13 -10.54 -5.92 -13.17
C SER A 13 -10.93 -6.79 -11.98
N TRP A 14 -12.23 -7.00 -11.80
CA TRP A 14 -12.74 -7.87 -10.76
C TRP A 14 -12.17 -9.30 -10.86
N ARG A 15 -11.74 -9.72 -12.03
CA ARG A 15 -11.17 -11.05 -12.24
C ARG A 15 -9.90 -11.28 -11.44
N TYR A 16 -9.17 -10.23 -11.14
CA TYR A 16 -7.91 -10.31 -10.40
C TYR A 16 -8.09 -10.17 -8.90
N LEU A 17 -9.29 -9.79 -8.44
CA LEU A 17 -9.53 -9.55 -7.02
C LEU A 17 -9.25 -10.76 -6.13
N PRO A 18 -9.73 -11.98 -6.46
CA PRO A 18 -9.43 -13.12 -5.58
C PRO A 18 -7.93 -13.38 -5.41
N ALA A 19 -7.19 -13.36 -6.51
CA ALA A 19 -5.73 -13.56 -6.45
C ALA A 19 -5.05 -12.42 -5.72
N PHE A 20 -5.49 -11.18 -5.96
CA PHE A 20 -4.97 -10.02 -5.26
C PHE A 20 -5.19 -10.14 -3.75
N PHE A 21 -6.39 -10.51 -3.32
CA PHE A 21 -6.69 -10.68 -1.90
C PHE A 21 -5.79 -11.74 -1.26
N VAL A 22 -5.60 -12.87 -1.91
CA VAL A 22 -4.72 -13.91 -1.39
C VAL A 22 -3.31 -13.38 -1.22
N SER A 23 -2.78 -12.69 -2.23
CA SER A 23 -1.44 -12.10 -2.16
C SER A 23 -1.36 -11.03 -1.07
N ALA A 24 -2.38 -10.19 -0.95
CA ALA A 24 -2.41 -9.14 0.06
C ALA A 24 -2.42 -9.72 1.47
N LEU A 25 -3.21 -10.76 1.71
CA LEU A 25 -3.25 -11.41 3.02
C LEU A 25 -1.94 -12.10 3.35
N ARG A 26 -1.32 -12.76 2.38
CA ARG A 26 -0.01 -13.38 2.58
C ARG A 26 1.05 -12.34 2.90
N SER A 27 1.02 -11.21 2.20
CA SER A 27 1.95 -10.12 2.46
C SER A 27 1.72 -9.50 3.84
N ALA A 28 0.46 -9.32 4.24
CA ALA A 28 0.13 -8.81 5.56
C ALA A 28 0.63 -9.75 6.67
N PHE A 29 0.45 -11.04 6.47
CA PHE A 29 0.92 -12.04 7.42
C PHE A 29 2.44 -12.02 7.53
N GLN A 30 3.11 -11.94 6.38
CA GLN A 30 4.56 -11.81 6.33
C GLN A 30 5.04 -10.54 7.04
N ALA A 31 4.37 -9.41 6.79
CA ALA A 31 4.74 -8.12 7.40
C ALA A 31 4.67 -8.18 8.91
N ARG A 32 3.60 -8.77 9.45
CA ARG A 32 3.43 -8.86 10.92
C ARG A 32 4.51 -9.69 11.59
N ARG A 33 5.10 -10.62 10.87
CA ARG A 33 6.18 -11.47 11.36
C ARG A 33 7.56 -10.93 11.04
N ALA A 34 7.62 -9.91 10.22
CA ALA A 34 8.91 -9.37 9.79
C ALA A 34 9.59 -8.62 10.92
N GLU A 35 10.88 -8.80 11.02
CA GLU A 35 11.69 -8.07 11.99
C GLU A 35 11.62 -6.58 11.68
N GLY A 36 11.36 -5.78 12.71
CA GLY A 36 11.30 -4.35 12.58
C GLY A 36 9.95 -3.81 12.18
N ASN A 37 8.94 -4.65 11.99
CA ASN A 37 7.59 -4.16 11.73
C ASN A 37 6.95 -3.66 13.01
N LEU A 38 6.53 -2.40 13.02
CA LEU A 38 5.86 -1.78 14.16
C LEU A 38 4.35 -1.72 13.99
N ALA A 39 3.87 -1.63 12.74
CA ALA A 39 2.44 -1.59 12.45
C ALA A 39 2.19 -1.91 10.99
N PHE A 40 1.03 -2.50 10.70
CA PHE A 40 0.61 -2.81 9.35
C PHE A 40 -0.90 -2.76 9.26
N SER A 41 -1.43 -1.98 8.33
CA SER A 41 -2.89 -1.83 8.13
C SER A 41 -3.22 -1.83 6.66
N LEU A 42 -4.35 -2.45 6.32
CA LEU A 42 -4.93 -2.41 4.99
C LEU A 42 -6.25 -1.68 5.04
N LEU A 43 -6.53 -0.88 4.03
CA LEU A 43 -7.80 -0.18 3.88
C LEU A 43 -8.36 -0.48 2.49
N ARG A 44 -9.57 -1.00 2.45
CA ARG A 44 -10.29 -1.19 1.20
C ARG A 44 -11.03 0.10 0.87
N ASP A 45 -10.86 0.57 -0.35
CA ASP A 45 -11.47 1.80 -0.83
C ASP A 45 -12.37 1.49 -2.03
N ALA A 46 -13.02 2.51 -2.57
CA ALA A 46 -13.90 2.39 -3.73
C ALA A 46 -13.13 1.97 -4.98
N ARG A 47 -13.83 1.39 -5.95
CA ARG A 47 -13.30 1.08 -7.28
C ARG A 47 -12.11 0.13 -7.25
N ASN A 48 -12.21 -0.90 -6.41
CA ASN A 48 -11.16 -1.92 -6.30
C ASN A 48 -9.81 -1.34 -5.88
N THR A 49 -9.83 -0.28 -5.09
CA THR A 49 -8.62 0.39 -4.60
C THR A 49 -8.30 -0.07 -3.19
N PHE A 50 -7.01 -0.25 -2.92
CA PHE A 50 -6.53 -0.72 -1.63
C PHE A 50 -5.35 0.14 -1.19
N TRP A 51 -5.38 0.57 0.05
CA TRP A 51 -4.31 1.32 0.68
C TRP A 51 -3.63 0.44 1.71
N THR A 52 -2.31 0.47 1.72
CA THR A 52 -1.51 -0.22 2.73
C THR A 52 -0.70 0.81 3.48
N ARG A 53 -0.68 0.69 4.79
CA ARG A 53 0.08 1.57 5.67
C ARG A 53 0.93 0.70 6.57
N SER A 54 2.24 0.93 6.58
CA SER A 54 3.14 0.17 7.43
C SER A 54 4.17 1.08 8.07
N VAL A 55 4.56 0.75 9.29
CA VAL A 55 5.56 1.49 10.04
C VAL A 55 6.64 0.50 10.46
N TRP A 56 7.90 0.90 10.28
CA TRP A 56 9.07 0.05 10.47
C TRP A 56 10.09 0.74 11.36
N THR A 57 10.95 -0.04 12.00
CA THR A 57 12.02 0.54 12.82
C THR A 57 12.97 1.41 11.99
N ASP A 58 13.20 1.02 10.73
CA ASP A 58 14.02 1.79 9.79
C ASP A 58 13.72 1.34 8.35
N GLU A 59 14.33 2.01 7.40
CA GLU A 59 14.15 1.70 5.99
C GLU A 59 14.70 0.33 5.62
N ALA A 60 15.77 -0.12 6.25
CA ALA A 60 16.36 -1.43 5.96
C ALA A 60 15.37 -2.55 6.28
N ALA A 61 14.63 -2.44 7.39
CA ALA A 61 13.63 -3.44 7.75
C ALA A 61 12.51 -3.51 6.71
N MET A 62 12.03 -2.36 6.24
CA MET A 62 11.00 -2.30 5.20
C MET A 62 11.51 -2.91 3.90
N THR A 63 12.74 -2.57 3.50
CA THR A 63 13.33 -3.10 2.27
C THR A 63 13.49 -4.62 2.34
N ALA A 64 13.92 -5.14 3.49
CA ALA A 64 14.05 -6.59 3.67
C ALA A 64 12.70 -7.29 3.51
N PHE A 65 11.64 -6.71 4.04
CA PHE A 65 10.29 -7.23 3.84
C PHE A 65 9.88 -7.21 2.37
N MET A 66 10.07 -6.07 1.69
CA MET A 66 9.64 -5.91 0.31
C MET A 66 10.33 -6.88 -0.65
N THR A 67 11.58 -7.23 -0.36
CA THR A 67 12.39 -8.03 -1.27
C THR A 67 12.40 -9.52 -0.91
N SER A 68 11.47 -9.97 -0.06
CA SER A 68 11.44 -11.37 0.35
C SER A 68 10.02 -11.93 0.38
N GLY A 69 9.92 -13.25 0.34
CA GLY A 69 8.71 -14.02 0.59
C GLY A 69 7.54 -13.67 -0.32
N ALA A 70 6.34 -13.68 0.28
CA ALA A 70 5.09 -13.47 -0.44
C ALA A 70 5.03 -12.09 -1.11
N HIS A 71 5.55 -11.06 -0.46
CA HIS A 71 5.55 -9.72 -1.04
C HIS A 71 6.38 -9.67 -2.32
N ARG A 72 7.59 -10.22 -2.29
CA ARG A 72 8.45 -10.28 -3.47
C ARG A 72 7.78 -11.06 -4.60
N ALA A 73 7.14 -12.18 -4.28
CA ALA A 73 6.47 -13.01 -5.27
C ALA A 73 5.28 -12.29 -5.92
N ALA A 74 4.60 -11.41 -5.17
CA ALA A 74 3.45 -10.68 -5.68
C ALA A 74 3.84 -9.52 -6.59
N MET A 75 5.00 -8.92 -6.40
CA MET A 75 5.35 -7.68 -7.11
C MET A 75 5.24 -7.74 -8.63
N PRO A 76 5.78 -8.77 -9.32
CA PRO A 76 5.61 -8.83 -10.78
C PRO A 76 4.15 -8.96 -11.22
N LYS A 77 3.33 -9.62 -10.40
CA LYS A 77 1.93 -9.83 -10.73
C LYS A 77 1.12 -8.54 -10.62
N LEU A 78 1.52 -7.65 -9.72
CA LEU A 78 0.85 -6.36 -9.56
C LEU A 78 0.96 -5.51 -10.81
N LEU A 79 2.02 -5.65 -11.59
CA LEU A 79 2.17 -4.93 -12.86
C LEU A 79 1.01 -5.23 -13.80
N GLU A 80 0.51 -6.46 -13.77
CA GLU A 80 -0.58 -6.89 -14.63
C GLU A 80 -1.95 -6.67 -13.99
N TRP A 81 -2.06 -6.90 -12.68
CA TRP A 81 -3.35 -6.81 -11.99
C TRP A 81 -3.83 -5.38 -11.76
N CYS A 82 -2.91 -4.42 -11.67
CA CYS A 82 -3.24 -3.05 -11.27
C CYS A 82 -3.08 -2.09 -12.44
N ASP A 83 -3.98 -1.09 -12.51
CA ASP A 83 -3.86 0.02 -13.43
C ASP A 83 -3.44 1.32 -12.74
N GLU A 84 -3.40 1.30 -11.41
CA GLU A 84 -2.88 2.41 -10.62
C GLU A 84 -2.05 1.85 -9.49
N ALA A 85 -0.87 2.42 -9.29
CA ALA A 85 0.03 2.05 -8.21
C ALA A 85 0.86 3.26 -7.83
N ALA A 86 0.89 3.56 -6.54
CA ALA A 86 1.63 4.69 -6.02
C ALA A 86 2.20 4.36 -4.66
N VAL A 87 3.37 4.93 -4.35
CA VAL A 87 4.03 4.73 -3.06
C VAL A 87 4.51 6.06 -2.51
N ALA A 88 4.53 6.17 -1.18
CA ALA A 88 5.15 7.27 -0.48
C ALA A 88 5.91 6.72 0.73
N HIS A 89 7.11 7.23 0.94
CA HIS A 89 7.96 6.80 2.05
C HIS A 89 8.47 8.03 2.78
N TRP A 90 8.55 7.95 4.11
CA TRP A 90 9.19 9.00 4.90
C TRP A 90 9.59 8.47 6.27
N THR A 91 10.46 9.22 6.95
CA THR A 91 10.80 8.95 8.34
C THR A 91 10.03 9.89 9.25
N GLN A 92 9.79 9.48 10.48
CA GLN A 92 9.10 10.30 11.45
C GLN A 92 9.65 10.07 12.87
N ASP A 93 9.25 10.92 13.82
CA ASP A 93 9.78 10.88 15.18
C ASP A 93 9.18 9.78 16.03
N SER A 94 8.01 9.28 15.67
CA SER A 94 7.29 8.31 16.49
C SER A 94 7.00 7.03 15.71
N ASP A 95 6.66 5.96 16.42
CA ASP A 95 6.24 4.70 15.83
C ASP A 95 4.73 4.66 15.54
N ARG A 96 4.06 5.79 15.70
CA ARG A 96 2.62 5.89 15.52
C ARG A 96 2.24 5.82 14.05
N GLU A 97 1.19 5.06 13.75
CA GLU A 97 0.64 5.04 12.38
C GLU A 97 0.07 6.42 12.05
N PRO A 98 0.42 7.01 10.89
CA PRO A 98 -0.27 8.20 10.43
C PRO A 98 -1.74 7.85 10.13
N ASP A 99 -2.64 8.81 10.32
CA ASP A 99 -4.02 8.57 9.90
C ASP A 99 -4.11 8.60 8.37
N TRP A 100 -5.29 8.20 7.85
CA TRP A 100 -5.43 8.08 6.40
C TRP A 100 -5.44 9.44 5.69
N ASP A 101 -5.83 10.51 6.37
CA ASP A 101 -5.74 11.86 5.80
C ASP A 101 -4.30 12.28 5.63
N GLU A 102 -3.46 12.01 6.61
CA GLU A 102 -2.03 12.29 6.49
C GLU A 102 -1.39 11.42 5.42
N ALA A 103 -1.76 10.15 5.36
CA ALA A 103 -1.25 9.24 4.33
C ALA A 103 -1.56 9.78 2.94
N HIS A 104 -2.78 10.28 2.73
CA HIS A 104 -3.16 10.86 1.44
C HIS A 104 -2.38 12.14 1.13
N ARG A 105 -2.25 13.05 2.12
CA ARG A 105 -1.48 14.29 1.94
C ARG A 105 -0.03 13.98 1.56
N ARG A 106 0.58 13.02 2.26
CA ARG A 106 1.96 12.62 1.98
C ARG A 106 2.09 11.98 0.60
N MET A 107 1.11 11.16 0.23
CA MET A 107 1.10 10.54 -1.10
C MET A 107 1.07 11.60 -2.20
N ARG A 108 0.25 12.65 -2.04
CA ARG A 108 0.17 13.71 -3.03
C ARG A 108 1.43 14.56 -3.11
N ARG A 109 2.07 14.79 -1.98
CA ARG A 109 3.24 15.69 -1.90
C ARG A 109 4.56 15.01 -2.19
N GLU A 110 4.71 13.78 -1.73
CA GLU A 110 6.00 13.08 -1.73
C GLU A 110 5.94 11.74 -2.44
N GLY A 111 4.75 11.31 -2.84
CA GLY A 111 4.57 10.02 -3.49
C GLY A 111 5.00 10.02 -4.94
N ARG A 112 5.11 8.82 -5.46
CA ARG A 112 5.43 8.63 -6.87
C ARG A 112 4.62 7.46 -7.42
N ALA A 113 4.37 7.48 -8.72
CA ALA A 113 3.75 6.37 -9.41
C ALA A 113 4.72 5.21 -9.55
N SER A 114 4.22 4.00 -9.34
CA SER A 114 4.96 2.78 -9.64
C SER A 114 4.57 2.28 -11.02
N LYS A 115 5.44 1.50 -11.64
CA LYS A 115 5.17 0.98 -12.98
C LYS A 115 3.98 0.01 -12.95
N VAL A 116 3.09 0.15 -13.94
CA VAL A 116 2.04 -0.83 -14.23
C VAL A 116 1.99 -1.02 -15.74
N ASN A 117 1.53 -2.19 -16.19
CA ASN A 117 1.50 -2.49 -17.63
C ASN A 117 0.37 -1.79 -18.37
N HIS A 118 -0.73 -1.51 -17.67
CA HIS A 118 -1.94 -0.92 -18.27
C HIS A 118 -2.38 0.30 -17.46
N PRO A 119 -1.62 1.40 -17.49
CA PRO A 119 -1.94 2.55 -16.64
C PRO A 119 -3.25 3.22 -17.01
N SER A 120 -4.03 3.59 -15.99
CA SER A 120 -5.22 4.42 -16.18
C SER A 120 -4.83 5.85 -16.46
N GLU A 121 -5.80 6.66 -16.89
CA GLU A 121 -5.57 8.10 -17.08
C GLU A 121 -5.17 8.79 -15.77
N ALA A 122 -5.85 8.43 -14.67
CA ALA A 122 -5.51 8.97 -13.37
C ALA A 122 -4.09 8.62 -12.95
N HIS A 123 -3.64 7.40 -13.24
CA HIS A 123 -2.28 6.98 -12.95
C HIS A 123 -1.26 7.82 -13.72
N ARG A 124 -1.52 8.06 -15.00
CA ARG A 124 -0.62 8.85 -15.84
C ARG A 124 -0.48 10.28 -15.35
N ARG A 125 -1.55 10.85 -14.78
CA ARG A 125 -1.55 12.21 -14.23
C ARG A 125 -1.18 12.27 -12.76
N PHE A 126 -0.93 11.13 -12.16
CA PHE A 126 -0.73 11.01 -10.72
C PHE A 126 -1.86 11.65 -9.92
N ASP A 127 -3.08 11.36 -10.34
CA ASP A 127 -4.29 11.82 -9.66
C ASP A 127 -4.69 10.80 -8.61
N VAL A 128 -4.53 11.16 -7.33
CA VAL A 128 -4.74 10.26 -6.20
C VAL A 128 -5.85 10.79 -5.32
N PRO A 129 -7.09 10.29 -5.49
CA PRO A 129 -8.20 10.72 -4.64
C PRO A 129 -8.00 10.28 -3.20
N ALA A 130 -8.58 11.02 -2.27
CA ALA A 130 -8.55 10.68 -0.86
C ALA A 130 -9.29 9.36 -0.61
N PRO A 131 -8.77 8.51 0.30
CA PRO A 131 -9.47 7.29 0.65
C PRO A 131 -10.76 7.61 1.39
N ARG A 132 -11.78 6.80 1.17
CA ARG A 132 -13.05 6.94 1.87
C ARG A 132 -12.96 6.20 3.20
N VAL A 133 -12.89 6.97 4.28
CA VAL A 133 -12.78 6.44 5.64
C VAL A 133 -13.83 7.08 6.53
N GLY A 134 -14.17 6.41 7.63
CA GLY A 134 -15.09 6.94 8.63
C GLY A 134 -16.50 6.49 8.39
N ARG A 135 -17.46 7.39 8.29
CA ARG A 135 -18.87 7.07 8.29
C ARG A 135 -19.26 5.95 7.34
N GLY A 136 -19.84 4.90 7.88
CA GLY A 136 -20.19 3.74 7.12
C GLY A 136 -18.96 3.08 6.53
N GLY A 137 -17.86 3.35 7.12
CA GLY A 137 -16.55 3.24 6.60
C GLY A 137 -16.14 1.94 5.97
N ASN A 138 -15.06 2.03 5.27
CA ASN A 138 -14.42 0.88 4.71
C ASN A 138 -13.75 0.09 5.82
N PRO A 139 -13.92 -1.23 5.86
CA PRO A 139 -13.30 -2.03 6.88
C PRO A 139 -11.79 -1.95 6.79
N ARG A 140 -11.14 -1.90 7.94
CA ARG A 140 -9.70 -2.04 8.03
C ARG A 140 -9.37 -3.52 8.14
N LEU A 141 -8.43 -3.94 7.33
CA LEU A 141 -7.89 -5.28 7.41
C LEU A 141 -6.53 -5.17 8.12
N ARG A 142 -6.39 -5.92 9.19
CA ARG A 142 -5.14 -5.89 9.98
C ARG A 142 -4.51 -7.25 10.03
#